data_9014f87c91c504389da11f1d087c93e4
#
_entry.id   9014f87c91c504389da11f1d087c93e4
#
_cell.length_a   1.000
_cell.length_b   1.000
_cell.length_c   1.000
_cell.angle_alpha   90.00
_cell.angle_beta   90.00
_cell.angle_gamma   90.00
#
_symmetry.space_group_name_H-M   'P 1'
#
loop_
_entity.id
_entity.type
_entity.pdbx_description
1 polymer ?
#
loop_
_entity_poly.entity_id
_entity_poly.type
_entity_poly.pdbx_seq_one_letter_code
_entity_poly.pdbx_strand_id
1 'polypeptide(L)'
;MIQDLSKNNPNIHALRFRKNYGKSPALNEGFKIVQGDVVITMDADLQDSPDEIPELYRMIKEEGYDLVSGWKKVRYDSKVMKNIPSKFFNWTTRRMSGIKLHDFNCGLKAYRQEVVKSIQVYGEMHRYIPVIAKMNGFSNIGEKVVHHQKRQYGKSKFGMSRFVRGYLDLITINFISKFSNRPMHFFGVLGTLSFLAGFIISIYLVCTKYFGHVYISMTRRPLFYLGILAMIIGVQLFSTGFLAEMITSTQREKRVYSISERI
;
A
#
# COMPACT_ATOMS: atom_id res chain seq x y z
N MET A 1 -0.64 3.43 35.15
CA MET A 1 -1.17 4.64 34.47
C MET A 1 -2.31 4.33 33.50
N ILE A 2 -2.14 3.69 32.32
CA ILE A 2 -3.28 3.42 31.40
C ILE A 2 -4.28 2.46 32.04
N GLN A 3 -3.85 1.41 32.73
CA GLN A 3 -4.71 0.49 33.46
C GLN A 3 -5.52 1.20 34.58
N ASP A 4 -4.91 2.16 35.23
CA ASP A 4 -5.60 2.91 36.31
C ASP A 4 -6.63 3.89 35.72
N LEU A 5 -6.27 4.53 34.57
CA LEU A 5 -7.23 5.36 33.83
C LEU A 5 -8.43 4.55 33.32
N SER A 6 -8.20 3.35 32.79
CA SER A 6 -9.27 2.47 32.30
C SER A 6 -10.18 1.96 33.43
N LYS A 7 -9.65 1.77 34.65
CA LYS A 7 -10.48 1.42 35.82
C LYS A 7 -11.38 2.55 36.27
N ASN A 8 -10.90 3.78 36.15
CA ASN A 8 -11.60 4.98 36.62
C ASN A 8 -12.54 5.61 35.58
N ASN A 9 -12.41 5.21 34.32
CA ASN A 9 -13.25 5.73 33.23
C ASN A 9 -13.66 4.59 32.29
N PRO A 10 -14.94 4.21 32.23
CA PRO A 10 -15.46 3.12 31.40
C PRO A 10 -15.29 3.36 29.89
N ASN A 11 -15.08 4.62 29.48
CA ASN A 11 -14.85 4.97 28.07
C ASN A 11 -13.38 4.75 27.61
N ILE A 12 -12.47 4.44 28.56
CA ILE A 12 -11.06 4.21 28.25
C ILE A 12 -10.81 2.69 28.14
N HIS A 13 -10.51 2.24 26.94
CA HIS A 13 -10.14 0.85 26.64
C HIS A 13 -8.67 0.79 26.26
N ALA A 14 -7.98 -0.27 26.63
CA ALA A 14 -6.58 -0.48 26.33
C ALA A 14 -6.30 -1.88 25.80
N LEU A 15 -5.48 -1.96 24.75
CA LEU A 15 -4.94 -3.21 24.22
C LEU A 15 -3.44 -3.27 24.49
N ARG A 16 -2.98 -4.37 25.09
CA ARG A 16 -1.57 -4.62 25.33
C ARG A 16 -1.11 -5.85 24.58
N PHE A 17 -0.18 -5.66 23.67
CA PHE A 17 0.49 -6.77 23.00
C PHE A 17 1.58 -7.41 23.90
N ARG A 18 1.80 -8.70 23.72
CA ARG A 18 2.91 -9.42 24.41
C ARG A 18 4.29 -8.99 23.93
N LYS A 19 4.40 -8.52 22.67
CA LYS A 19 5.63 -7.97 22.07
C LYS A 19 5.28 -6.82 21.13
N ASN A 20 6.28 -6.05 20.70
CA ASN A 20 6.08 -5.01 19.71
C ASN A 20 5.85 -5.61 18.32
N TYR A 21 4.63 -5.52 17.80
CA TYR A 21 4.24 -5.95 16.45
C TYR A 21 4.24 -4.79 15.43
N GLY A 22 4.48 -3.56 15.88
CA GLY A 22 4.44 -2.35 15.05
C GLY A 22 3.09 -1.65 15.04
N LYS A 23 3.01 -0.55 14.26
CA LYS A 23 1.85 0.36 14.25
C LYS A 23 0.64 -0.25 13.53
N SER A 24 0.85 -0.91 12.38
CA SER A 24 -0.26 -1.45 11.59
C SER A 24 -1.09 -2.49 12.32
N PRO A 25 -0.50 -3.52 12.97
CA PRO A 25 -1.27 -4.44 13.80
C PRO A 25 -2.00 -3.76 14.96
N ALA A 26 -1.39 -2.74 15.58
CA ALA A 26 -2.05 -2.00 16.66
C ALA A 26 -3.30 -1.26 16.16
N LEU A 27 -3.22 -0.59 15.01
CA LEU A 27 -4.37 0.04 14.38
C LEU A 27 -5.43 -1.00 13.99
N ASN A 28 -5.01 -2.12 13.41
CA ASN A 28 -5.93 -3.17 12.97
C ASN A 28 -6.75 -3.75 14.14
N GLU A 29 -6.10 -4.04 15.27
CA GLU A 29 -6.81 -4.51 16.46
C GLU A 29 -7.68 -3.42 17.09
N GLY A 30 -7.21 -2.16 17.08
CA GLY A 30 -8.03 -1.02 17.50
C GLY A 30 -9.29 -0.89 16.63
N PHE A 31 -9.16 -0.97 15.31
CA PHE A 31 -10.29 -0.87 14.36
C PHE A 31 -11.34 -1.96 14.53
N LYS A 32 -10.96 -3.13 15.01
CA LYS A 32 -11.91 -4.21 15.30
C LYS A 32 -12.86 -3.85 16.45
N ILE A 33 -12.36 -3.18 17.49
CA ILE A 33 -13.10 -2.92 18.73
C ILE A 33 -13.82 -1.59 18.79
N VAL A 34 -13.48 -0.61 17.92
CA VAL A 34 -14.15 0.70 17.90
C VAL A 34 -15.63 0.57 17.58
N GLN A 35 -16.46 1.40 18.26
CA GLN A 35 -17.92 1.39 18.14
C GLN A 35 -18.49 2.75 17.67
N GLY A 36 -17.69 3.84 17.76
CA GLY A 36 -18.15 5.18 17.38
C GLY A 36 -18.31 5.33 15.87
N ASP A 37 -19.27 6.15 15.42
CA ASP A 37 -19.52 6.46 14.00
C ASP A 37 -18.32 7.09 13.30
N VAL A 38 -17.56 7.91 14.05
CA VAL A 38 -16.34 8.56 13.61
C VAL A 38 -15.17 8.01 14.41
N VAL A 39 -14.15 7.56 13.73
CA VAL A 39 -12.94 7.01 14.33
C VAL A 39 -11.77 7.94 14.01
N ILE A 40 -11.05 8.39 15.04
CA ILE A 40 -9.87 9.26 14.86
C ILE A 40 -8.65 8.55 15.40
N THR A 41 -7.61 8.47 14.58
CA THR A 41 -6.29 7.95 14.98
C THR A 41 -5.34 9.11 15.25
N MET A 42 -4.54 9.00 16.30
CA MET A 42 -3.53 9.99 16.68
C MET A 42 -2.30 9.28 17.25
N ASP A 43 -1.11 9.80 16.97
CA ASP A 43 0.13 9.29 17.56
C ASP A 43 0.30 9.81 19.00
N ALA A 44 0.71 8.94 19.92
CA ALA A 44 0.87 9.27 21.35
C ALA A 44 2.23 9.92 21.67
N ASP A 45 2.91 10.52 20.69
CA ASP A 45 4.21 11.16 20.86
C ASP A 45 4.14 12.69 21.10
N LEU A 46 2.92 13.18 21.34
CA LEU A 46 2.59 14.58 21.63
C LEU A 46 2.98 15.56 20.51
N GLN A 47 3.12 15.07 19.29
CA GLN A 47 3.40 15.92 18.13
C GLN A 47 2.13 16.40 17.41
N ASP A 48 1.03 15.68 17.54
CA ASP A 48 -0.27 16.04 16.97
C ASP A 48 -1.13 16.71 18.06
N SER A 49 -1.84 17.83 17.72
CA SER A 49 -2.70 18.53 18.66
C SER A 49 -4.10 17.91 18.72
N PRO A 50 -4.64 17.63 19.92
CA PRO A 50 -6.04 17.24 20.09
C PRO A 50 -7.04 18.29 19.62
N ASP A 51 -6.66 19.58 19.54
CA ASP A 51 -7.52 20.67 19.08
C ASP A 51 -7.97 20.54 17.63
N GLU A 52 -7.31 19.66 16.86
CA GLU A 52 -7.69 19.34 15.48
C GLU A 52 -8.89 18.36 15.39
N ILE A 53 -9.21 17.68 16.50
CA ILE A 53 -10.25 16.63 16.55
C ILE A 53 -11.64 17.16 16.19
N PRO A 54 -12.13 18.31 16.74
CA PRO A 54 -13.47 18.79 16.43
C PRO A 54 -13.71 19.04 14.96
N GLU A 55 -12.73 19.64 14.29
CA GLU A 55 -12.83 19.94 12.86
C GLU A 55 -12.76 18.67 11.99
N LEU A 56 -11.88 17.73 12.33
CA LEU A 56 -11.82 16.43 11.66
C LEU A 56 -13.13 15.65 11.80
N TYR A 57 -13.75 15.72 13.00
CA TYR A 57 -15.06 15.13 13.24
C TYR A 57 -16.14 15.78 12.37
N ARG A 58 -16.17 17.13 12.30
CA ARG A 58 -17.10 17.90 11.49
C ARG A 58 -17.00 17.50 10.00
N MET A 59 -15.79 17.41 9.47
CA MET A 59 -15.56 17.01 8.08
C MET A 59 -16.13 15.63 7.76
N ILE A 60 -15.98 14.65 8.67
CA ILE A 60 -16.56 13.33 8.46
C ILE A 60 -18.09 13.36 8.58
N LYS A 61 -18.63 14.00 9.63
CA LYS A 61 -20.06 13.91 9.98
C LYS A 61 -20.93 14.82 9.14
N GLU A 62 -20.47 16.05 8.85
CA GLU A 62 -21.26 17.08 8.19
C GLU A 62 -20.91 17.24 6.70
N GLU A 63 -19.63 17.16 6.34
CA GLU A 63 -19.20 17.30 4.95
C GLU A 63 -19.21 15.96 4.19
N GLY A 64 -19.44 14.84 4.89
CA GLY A 64 -19.63 13.53 4.30
C GLY A 64 -18.37 12.87 3.76
N TYR A 65 -17.17 13.25 4.24
CA TYR A 65 -15.95 12.54 3.88
C TYR A 65 -15.94 11.11 4.46
N ASP A 66 -15.41 10.18 3.69
CA ASP A 66 -15.17 8.81 4.15
C ASP A 66 -13.92 8.74 5.02
N LEU A 67 -12.90 9.51 4.64
CA LEU A 67 -11.62 9.61 5.32
C LEU A 67 -11.04 11.01 5.16
N VAL A 68 -10.51 11.58 6.25
CA VAL A 68 -9.74 12.83 6.22
C VAL A 68 -8.35 12.58 6.78
N SER A 69 -7.31 12.92 6.02
CA SER A 69 -5.92 12.82 6.45
C SER A 69 -5.39 14.18 6.89
N GLY A 70 -4.68 14.23 8.01
CA GLY A 70 -3.94 15.43 8.38
C GLY A 70 -2.80 15.69 7.39
N TRP A 71 -2.52 16.97 7.11
CA TRP A 71 -1.36 17.42 6.35
C TRP A 71 -0.45 18.29 7.21
N LYS A 72 0.72 17.76 7.54
CA LYS A 72 1.77 18.49 8.28
C LYS A 72 2.53 19.39 7.31
N LYS A 73 1.95 20.58 7.01
CA LYS A 73 2.52 21.55 6.05
C LYS A 73 3.88 22.07 6.52
N VAL A 74 4.02 22.33 7.82
CA VAL A 74 5.28 22.71 8.47
C VAL A 74 5.77 21.53 9.30
N ARG A 75 6.97 21.02 8.98
CA ARG A 75 7.62 19.94 9.72
C ARG A 75 8.88 20.45 10.38
N TYR A 76 8.98 20.28 11.69
CA TYR A 76 10.17 20.65 12.48
C TYR A 76 11.28 19.59 12.46
N ASP A 77 11.14 18.53 11.68
CA ASP A 77 12.17 17.48 11.50
C ASP A 77 13.31 17.92 10.55
N SER A 78 14.49 17.26 10.66
CA SER A 78 15.68 17.59 9.85
C SER A 78 15.38 17.60 8.34
N LYS A 79 15.68 18.72 7.68
CA LYS A 79 15.22 19.08 6.32
C LYS A 79 15.69 18.12 5.21
N VAL A 80 16.90 17.57 5.28
CA VAL A 80 17.52 16.88 4.12
C VAL A 80 17.27 15.37 4.12
N MET A 81 17.48 14.66 5.23
CA MET A 81 17.39 13.19 5.25
C MET A 81 15.97 12.63 5.30
N LYS A 82 14.96 13.43 5.71
CA LYS A 82 13.57 12.96 5.84
C LYS A 82 12.61 13.56 4.81
N ASN A 83 12.82 14.80 4.37
CA ASN A 83 11.86 15.50 3.52
C ASN A 83 11.91 15.06 2.05
N ILE A 84 13.10 14.80 1.48
CA ILE A 84 13.23 14.38 0.06
C ILE A 84 12.62 12.99 -0.14
N PRO A 85 12.98 11.95 0.65
CA PRO A 85 12.35 10.64 0.52
C PRO A 85 10.84 10.66 0.75
N SER A 86 10.36 11.47 1.70
CA SER A 86 8.94 11.61 1.98
C SER A 86 8.18 12.29 0.84
N LYS A 87 8.74 13.33 0.21
CA LYS A 87 8.14 14.00 -0.96
C LYS A 87 8.05 13.07 -2.15
N PHE A 88 9.13 12.32 -2.44
CA PHE A 88 9.14 11.33 -3.52
C PHE A 88 8.11 10.22 -3.27
N PHE A 89 8.05 9.69 -2.05
CA PHE A 89 7.07 8.72 -1.63
C PHE A 89 5.62 9.23 -1.83
N ASN A 90 5.31 10.43 -1.32
CA ASN A 90 3.97 11.01 -1.46
C ASN A 90 3.62 11.29 -2.93
N TRP A 91 4.58 11.78 -3.72
CA TRP A 91 4.38 11.99 -5.16
C TRP A 91 4.06 10.69 -5.89
N THR A 92 4.85 9.64 -5.65
CA THR A 92 4.65 8.33 -6.27
C THR A 92 3.31 7.73 -5.84
N THR A 93 2.99 7.76 -4.54
CA THR A 93 1.71 7.25 -4.02
C THR A 93 0.53 8.01 -4.63
N ARG A 94 0.61 9.32 -4.73
CA ARG A 94 -0.40 10.17 -5.38
C ARG A 94 -0.62 9.79 -6.84
N ARG A 95 0.47 9.66 -7.60
CA ARG A 95 0.43 9.32 -9.03
C ARG A 95 -0.17 7.93 -9.27
N MET A 96 0.15 6.98 -8.40
CA MET A 96 -0.28 5.59 -8.52
C MET A 96 -1.72 5.36 -8.03
N SER A 97 -2.11 5.99 -6.91
CA SER A 97 -3.45 5.83 -6.32
C SER A 97 -4.51 6.76 -6.89
N GLY A 98 -4.09 7.86 -7.54
CA GLY A 98 -5.00 8.92 -7.98
C GLY A 98 -5.70 9.67 -6.83
N ILE A 99 -5.14 9.62 -5.60
CA ILE A 99 -5.65 10.32 -4.43
C ILE A 99 -4.85 11.62 -4.27
N LYS A 100 -5.53 12.75 -4.15
CA LYS A 100 -4.92 14.09 -4.07
C LYS A 100 -4.52 14.47 -2.63
N LEU A 101 -3.71 13.65 -1.95
CA LEU A 101 -3.18 13.96 -0.63
C LEU A 101 -1.73 14.44 -0.71
N HIS A 102 -1.36 15.42 0.12
CA HIS A 102 0.02 15.91 0.26
C HIS A 102 0.81 15.06 1.25
N ASP A 103 0.13 14.47 2.25
CA ASP A 103 0.78 13.67 3.29
C ASP A 103 0.03 12.36 3.59
N PHE A 104 0.50 11.26 3.04
CA PHE A 104 0.00 9.92 3.34
C PHE A 104 0.47 9.40 4.71
N ASN A 105 1.59 9.93 5.21
CA ASN A 105 2.27 9.43 6.42
C ASN A 105 1.76 10.06 7.72
N CYS A 106 0.86 11.05 7.67
CA CYS A 106 0.32 11.67 8.89
C CYS A 106 -0.39 10.61 9.74
N GLY A 107 -0.11 10.59 11.05
CA GLY A 107 -0.76 9.70 12.02
C GLY A 107 -2.17 10.14 12.37
N LEU A 108 -2.40 11.46 12.34
CA LEU A 108 -3.71 12.05 12.62
C LEU A 108 -4.62 11.90 11.40
N LYS A 109 -5.63 11.06 11.53
CA LYS A 109 -6.63 10.81 10.49
C LYS A 109 -7.99 10.56 11.12
N ALA A 110 -9.04 10.99 10.44
CA ALA A 110 -10.43 10.69 10.79
C ALA A 110 -11.07 9.78 9.73
N TYR A 111 -11.96 8.93 10.15
CA TYR A 111 -12.62 7.93 9.31
C TYR A 111 -14.07 7.77 9.70
N ARG A 112 -14.94 7.43 8.74
CA ARG A 112 -16.21 6.76 9.06
C ARG A 112 -15.94 5.39 9.65
N GLN A 113 -16.79 4.91 10.53
CA GLN A 113 -16.66 3.57 11.12
C GLN A 113 -16.62 2.47 10.04
N GLU A 114 -17.44 2.57 9.02
CA GLU A 114 -17.51 1.63 7.90
C GLU A 114 -16.17 1.44 7.20
N VAL A 115 -15.40 2.51 7.03
CA VAL A 115 -14.05 2.47 6.44
C VAL A 115 -13.15 1.57 7.27
N VAL A 116 -13.04 1.84 8.57
CA VAL A 116 -12.13 1.07 9.44
C VAL A 116 -12.57 -0.37 9.64
N LYS A 117 -13.87 -0.67 9.55
CA LYS A 117 -14.40 -2.04 9.62
C LYS A 117 -14.18 -2.83 8.32
N SER A 118 -14.04 -2.15 7.19
CA SER A 118 -13.85 -2.78 5.87
C SER A 118 -12.40 -3.05 5.50
N ILE A 119 -11.44 -2.40 6.18
CA ILE A 119 -10.01 -2.49 5.86
C ILE A 119 -9.27 -3.42 6.81
N GLN A 120 -8.22 -4.06 6.28
CA GLN A 120 -7.24 -4.80 7.08
C GLN A 120 -5.85 -4.16 6.89
N VAL A 121 -5.17 -3.90 8.00
CA VAL A 121 -3.90 -3.19 8.02
C VAL A 121 -2.81 -4.06 8.64
N TYR A 122 -1.80 -4.44 7.86
CA TYR A 122 -0.66 -5.25 8.29
C TYR A 122 0.67 -4.68 7.77
N GLY A 123 1.80 -5.21 8.20
CA GLY A 123 3.12 -4.74 7.79
C GLY A 123 3.31 -3.23 8.04
N GLU A 124 3.72 -2.49 7.04
CA GLU A 124 3.84 -1.02 7.07
C GLU A 124 2.64 -0.31 6.40
N MET A 125 1.51 -1.03 6.21
CA MET A 125 0.35 -0.54 5.45
C MET A 125 -0.41 0.62 6.11
N HIS A 126 -0.12 0.98 7.37
CA HIS A 126 -0.71 2.14 8.03
C HIS A 126 -0.56 3.45 7.25
N ARG A 127 0.45 3.55 6.36
CA ARG A 127 0.67 4.71 5.48
C ARG A 127 -0.27 4.75 4.30
N TYR A 128 -0.77 3.58 3.91
CA TYR A 128 -1.58 3.37 2.71
C TYR A 128 -3.07 3.21 3.03
N ILE A 129 -3.48 3.45 4.27
CA ILE A 129 -4.89 3.38 4.65
C ILE A 129 -5.79 4.15 3.67
N PRO A 130 -5.47 5.37 3.21
CA PRO A 130 -6.29 6.05 2.20
C PRO A 130 -6.39 5.28 0.89
N VAL A 131 -5.30 4.62 0.46
CA VAL A 131 -5.30 3.80 -0.77
C VAL A 131 -6.16 2.56 -0.59
N ILE A 132 -6.02 1.88 0.55
CA ILE A 132 -6.80 0.68 0.89
C ILE A 132 -8.29 1.04 1.00
N ALA A 133 -8.63 2.16 1.63
CA ALA A 133 -10.00 2.66 1.72
C ALA A 133 -10.60 2.87 0.32
N LYS A 134 -9.87 3.54 -0.57
CA LYS A 134 -10.30 3.74 -1.97
C LYS A 134 -10.52 2.42 -2.70
N MET A 135 -9.66 1.42 -2.49
CA MET A 135 -9.83 0.08 -3.07
C MET A 135 -11.09 -0.63 -2.59
N ASN A 136 -11.56 -0.33 -1.37
CA ASN A 136 -12.79 -0.85 -0.80
C ASN A 136 -14.04 0.00 -1.13
N GLY A 137 -13.91 0.99 -2.04
CA GLY A 137 -15.03 1.78 -2.54
C GLY A 137 -15.19 3.14 -1.86
N PHE A 138 -14.42 3.47 -0.83
CA PHE A 138 -14.47 4.76 -0.13
C PHE A 138 -13.59 5.79 -0.85
N SER A 139 -14.19 6.58 -1.72
CA SER A 139 -13.47 7.50 -2.62
C SER A 139 -13.50 8.96 -2.16
N ASN A 140 -14.39 9.33 -1.24
CA ASN A 140 -14.46 10.70 -0.73
C ASN A 140 -13.40 10.94 0.36
N ILE A 141 -12.15 11.17 -0.10
CA ILE A 141 -10.98 11.31 0.76
C ILE A 141 -10.52 12.76 0.76
N GLY A 142 -10.58 13.38 1.94
CA GLY A 142 -10.17 14.76 2.19
C GLY A 142 -8.82 14.90 2.87
N GLU A 143 -8.33 16.13 2.92
CA GLU A 143 -7.10 16.49 3.62
C GLU A 143 -7.32 17.80 4.41
N LYS A 144 -6.80 17.86 5.63
CA LYS A 144 -6.80 19.06 6.48
C LYS A 144 -5.38 19.42 6.89
N VAL A 145 -5.02 20.69 6.75
CA VAL A 145 -3.75 21.18 7.33
C VAL A 145 -3.86 21.13 8.85
N VAL A 146 -2.91 20.44 9.49
CA VAL A 146 -2.89 20.27 10.95
C VAL A 146 -1.61 20.84 11.55
N HIS A 147 -1.73 21.34 12.77
CA HIS A 147 -0.58 21.83 13.51
C HIS A 147 0.28 20.64 13.98
N HIS A 148 1.59 20.77 13.77
CA HIS A 148 2.56 19.78 14.20
C HIS A 148 3.56 20.41 15.15
N GLN A 149 3.69 19.80 16.33
CA GLN A 149 4.61 20.27 17.36
C GLN A 149 5.96 19.56 17.27
N LYS A 150 7.00 20.22 17.76
CA LYS A 150 8.32 19.62 17.89
C LYS A 150 8.27 18.48 18.91
N ARG A 151 8.88 17.34 18.60
CA ARG A 151 8.94 16.20 19.53
C ARG A 151 9.59 16.60 20.85
N GLN A 152 8.89 16.37 21.95
CA GLN A 152 9.37 16.68 23.29
C GLN A 152 10.14 15.50 23.91
N TYR A 153 9.73 14.27 23.62
CA TYR A 153 10.29 13.06 24.23
C TYR A 153 10.71 12.02 23.18
N GLY A 154 11.79 11.27 23.49
CA GLY A 154 12.24 10.14 22.67
C GLY A 154 13.10 10.52 21.46
N LYS A 155 13.78 9.51 20.89
CA LYS A 155 14.59 9.66 19.67
C LYS A 155 13.87 9.06 18.48
N SER A 156 13.97 9.70 17.32
CA SER A 156 13.42 9.17 16.07
C SER A 156 14.17 7.91 15.63
N LYS A 157 13.46 6.79 15.49
CA LYS A 157 13.98 5.52 14.97
C LYS A 157 13.91 5.45 13.43
N PHE A 158 14.14 6.56 12.74
CA PHE A 158 14.10 6.60 11.27
C PHE A 158 15.43 6.09 10.71
N GLY A 159 15.41 4.97 9.97
CA GLY A 159 16.56 4.38 9.31
C GLY A 159 16.30 4.10 7.82
N MET A 160 17.35 3.94 7.01
CA MET A 160 17.29 3.64 5.58
C MET A 160 16.49 2.36 5.27
N SER A 161 16.57 1.35 6.14
CA SER A 161 15.80 0.10 6.00
C SER A 161 14.28 0.30 5.98
N ARG A 162 13.79 1.35 6.64
CA ARG A 162 12.37 1.70 6.67
C ARG A 162 11.92 2.35 5.35
N PHE A 163 12.83 3.07 4.70
CA PHE A 163 12.58 3.65 3.37
C PHE A 163 12.46 2.54 2.32
N VAL A 164 13.40 1.60 2.29
CA VAL A 164 13.37 0.45 1.36
C VAL A 164 12.09 -0.38 1.55
N ARG A 165 11.75 -0.71 2.80
CA ARG A 165 10.49 -1.42 3.10
C ARG A 165 9.26 -0.65 2.63
N GLY A 166 9.19 0.66 2.92
CA GLY A 166 8.08 1.49 2.47
C GLY A 166 7.96 1.55 0.95
N TYR A 167 9.07 1.55 0.20
CA TYR A 167 9.05 1.51 -1.25
C TYR A 167 8.57 0.15 -1.80
N LEU A 168 9.02 -0.96 -1.21
CA LEU A 168 8.54 -2.29 -1.57
C LEU A 168 7.04 -2.46 -1.28
N ASP A 169 6.58 -1.94 -0.14
CA ASP A 169 5.15 -1.94 0.20
C ASP A 169 4.33 -1.12 -0.80
N LEU A 170 4.88 0.00 -1.31
CA LEU A 170 4.22 0.80 -2.34
C LEU A 170 4.04 0.00 -3.64
N ILE A 171 5.09 -0.69 -4.09
CA ILE A 171 5.02 -1.57 -5.27
C ILE A 171 3.97 -2.66 -5.04
N THR A 172 4.01 -3.29 -3.88
CA THR A 172 3.07 -4.37 -3.51
C THR A 172 1.63 -3.89 -3.52
N ILE A 173 1.34 -2.75 -2.88
CA ILE A 173 -0.02 -2.20 -2.83
C ILE A 173 -0.51 -1.80 -4.22
N ASN A 174 0.35 -1.17 -5.03
CA ASN A 174 -0.03 -0.83 -6.40
C ASN A 174 -0.30 -2.08 -7.24
N PHE A 175 0.53 -3.11 -7.09
CA PHE A 175 0.32 -4.38 -7.77
C PHE A 175 -1.00 -5.03 -7.35
N ILE A 176 -1.24 -5.15 -6.04
CA ILE A 176 -2.48 -5.69 -5.47
C ILE A 176 -3.68 -4.84 -5.93
N SER A 177 -3.58 -3.50 -5.89
CA SER A 177 -4.64 -2.59 -6.32
C SER A 177 -5.12 -2.84 -7.76
N LYS A 178 -4.18 -3.08 -8.68
CA LYS A 178 -4.49 -3.23 -10.11
C LYS A 178 -4.75 -4.68 -10.53
N PHE A 179 -4.02 -5.61 -9.97
CA PHE A 179 -3.94 -6.99 -10.46
C PHE A 179 -4.41 -8.06 -9.48
N SER A 180 -4.80 -7.68 -8.24
CA SER A 180 -5.28 -8.66 -7.24
C SER A 180 -6.47 -9.50 -7.72
N ASN A 181 -7.31 -8.96 -8.59
CA ASN A 181 -8.47 -9.68 -9.09
C ASN A 181 -8.18 -10.53 -10.33
N ARG A 182 -7.12 -10.20 -11.07
CA ARG A 182 -6.76 -10.86 -12.34
C ARG A 182 -5.25 -10.85 -12.55
N PRO A 183 -4.46 -11.54 -11.71
CA PRO A 183 -3.00 -11.56 -11.82
C PRO A 183 -2.52 -12.17 -13.13
N MET A 184 -3.30 -13.11 -13.72
CA MET A 184 -3.00 -13.71 -15.01
C MET A 184 -2.91 -12.67 -16.14
N HIS A 185 -3.66 -11.57 -16.09
CA HIS A 185 -3.60 -10.53 -17.13
C HIS A 185 -2.24 -9.83 -17.16
N PHE A 186 -1.57 -9.68 -16.03
CA PHE A 186 -0.24 -9.08 -15.97
C PHE A 186 0.85 -10.09 -16.35
N PHE A 187 0.94 -11.18 -15.62
CA PHE A 187 1.99 -12.16 -15.80
C PHE A 187 1.84 -12.96 -17.10
N GLY A 188 0.61 -13.29 -17.49
CA GLY A 188 0.33 -14.02 -18.70
C GLY A 188 0.66 -13.23 -19.96
N VAL A 189 0.28 -11.96 -20.03
CA VAL A 189 0.64 -11.09 -21.16
C VAL A 189 2.15 -10.91 -21.27
N LEU A 190 2.82 -10.58 -20.17
CA LEU A 190 4.26 -10.39 -20.15
C LEU A 190 5.00 -11.69 -20.48
N GLY A 191 4.54 -12.82 -19.95
CA GLY A 191 5.08 -14.14 -20.22
C GLY A 191 4.94 -14.56 -21.69
N THR A 192 3.75 -14.35 -22.27
CA THR A 192 3.50 -14.64 -23.69
C THR A 192 4.35 -13.77 -24.60
N LEU A 193 4.47 -12.47 -24.32
CA LEU A 193 5.32 -11.56 -25.10
C LEU A 193 6.79 -11.94 -25.02
N SER A 194 7.28 -12.28 -23.83
CA SER A 194 8.67 -12.74 -23.63
C SER A 194 8.94 -14.05 -24.39
N PHE A 195 8.01 -15.02 -24.31
CA PHE A 195 8.12 -16.28 -25.03
C PHE A 195 8.15 -16.07 -26.54
N LEU A 196 7.22 -15.28 -27.09
CA LEU A 196 7.16 -14.99 -28.54
C LEU A 196 8.41 -14.24 -29.00
N ALA A 197 8.94 -13.30 -28.23
CA ALA A 197 10.19 -12.61 -28.57
C ALA A 197 11.35 -13.62 -28.67
N GLY A 198 11.52 -14.49 -27.68
CA GLY A 198 12.54 -15.53 -27.69
C GLY A 198 12.36 -16.52 -28.84
N PHE A 199 11.12 -16.89 -29.15
CA PHE A 199 10.79 -17.77 -30.27
C PHE A 199 11.13 -17.14 -31.64
N ILE A 200 10.78 -15.87 -31.83
CA ILE A 200 11.11 -15.11 -33.06
C ILE A 200 12.63 -14.99 -33.20
N ILE A 201 13.37 -14.71 -32.15
CA ILE A 201 14.84 -14.69 -32.16
C ILE A 201 15.40 -16.06 -32.61
N SER A 202 14.83 -17.13 -32.06
CA SER A 202 15.27 -18.49 -32.40
C SER A 202 15.01 -18.82 -33.87
N ILE A 203 13.83 -18.51 -34.41
CA ILE A 203 13.50 -18.68 -35.83
C ILE A 203 14.44 -17.84 -36.68
N TYR A 204 14.67 -16.57 -36.35
CA TYR A 204 15.58 -15.72 -37.09
C TYR A 204 17.00 -16.31 -37.18
N LEU A 205 17.51 -16.85 -36.07
CA LEU A 205 18.83 -17.49 -36.04
C LEU A 205 18.88 -18.78 -36.91
N VAL A 206 17.81 -19.55 -36.88
CA VAL A 206 17.68 -20.75 -37.76
C VAL A 206 17.67 -20.33 -39.24
N CYS A 207 16.82 -19.39 -39.61
CA CYS A 207 16.74 -18.88 -40.96
C CYS A 207 18.08 -18.31 -41.49
N THR A 208 18.76 -17.49 -40.67
CA THR A 208 20.06 -16.91 -41.04
C THR A 208 21.14 -17.97 -41.20
N LYS A 209 21.08 -19.07 -40.47
CA LYS A 209 22.04 -20.18 -40.62
C LYS A 209 21.81 -20.98 -41.89
N TYR A 210 20.56 -21.33 -42.18
CA TYR A 210 20.25 -22.24 -43.31
C TYR A 210 20.12 -21.51 -44.64
N PHE A 211 19.57 -20.30 -44.67
CA PHE A 211 19.32 -19.52 -45.89
C PHE A 211 20.32 -18.38 -46.10
N GLY A 212 20.94 -17.91 -45.04
CA GLY A 212 21.85 -16.75 -45.09
C GLY A 212 23.34 -17.09 -45.23
N HIS A 213 23.70 -18.38 -45.46
CA HIS A 213 25.10 -18.85 -45.60
C HIS A 213 26.03 -18.41 -44.45
N VAL A 214 25.49 -18.28 -43.25
CA VAL A 214 26.29 -17.87 -42.09
C VAL A 214 26.90 -19.10 -41.41
N TYR A 215 28.20 -19.28 -41.56
CA TYR A 215 28.96 -20.42 -41.05
C TYR A 215 29.21 -20.44 -39.53
N ILE A 216 28.87 -19.36 -38.82
CA ILE A 216 29.06 -19.28 -37.38
C ILE A 216 28.05 -20.18 -36.65
N SER A 217 28.52 -21.04 -35.76
CA SER A 217 27.69 -21.91 -34.93
C SER A 217 26.68 -21.09 -34.11
N MET A 218 25.43 -21.55 -34.00
CA MET A 218 24.39 -20.88 -33.22
C MET A 218 24.80 -20.65 -31.76
N THR A 219 25.48 -21.62 -31.16
CA THR A 219 25.97 -21.59 -29.80
C THR A 219 27.04 -20.54 -29.52
N ARG A 220 27.71 -20.04 -30.57
CA ARG A 220 28.68 -18.97 -30.48
C ARG A 220 28.06 -17.56 -30.58
N ARG A 221 26.73 -17.47 -30.77
CA ARG A 221 26.02 -16.19 -30.86
C ARG A 221 25.35 -15.86 -29.54
N PRO A 222 25.67 -14.72 -28.89
CA PRO A 222 25.00 -14.32 -27.65
C PRO A 222 23.48 -14.25 -27.76
N LEU A 223 22.96 -13.86 -28.93
CA LEU A 223 21.54 -13.76 -29.24
C LEU A 223 20.79 -15.11 -29.08
N PHE A 224 21.47 -16.24 -29.30
CA PHE A 224 20.91 -17.58 -29.09
C PHE A 224 20.53 -17.80 -27.61
N TYR A 225 21.44 -17.44 -26.70
CA TYR A 225 21.19 -17.56 -25.26
C TYR A 225 20.12 -16.62 -24.78
N LEU A 226 20.07 -15.40 -25.33
CA LEU A 226 19.02 -14.44 -25.04
C LEU A 226 17.63 -14.93 -25.49
N GLY A 227 17.56 -15.58 -26.66
CA GLY A 227 16.32 -16.18 -27.15
C GLY A 227 15.80 -17.29 -26.23
N ILE A 228 16.69 -18.24 -25.85
CA ILE A 228 16.35 -19.33 -24.93
C ILE A 228 15.93 -18.77 -23.57
N LEU A 229 16.71 -17.81 -23.01
CA LEU A 229 16.42 -17.18 -21.73
C LEU A 229 15.05 -16.50 -21.76
N ALA A 230 14.73 -15.78 -22.82
CA ALA A 230 13.45 -15.11 -22.98
C ALA A 230 12.27 -16.10 -23.02
N MET A 231 12.44 -17.26 -23.69
CA MET A 231 11.42 -18.33 -23.70
C MET A 231 11.23 -18.93 -22.29
N ILE A 232 12.32 -19.25 -21.59
CA ILE A 232 12.26 -19.80 -20.23
C ILE A 232 11.56 -18.82 -19.28
N ILE A 233 11.96 -17.54 -19.30
CA ILE A 233 11.32 -16.48 -18.48
C ILE A 233 9.84 -16.36 -18.86
N GLY A 234 9.52 -16.44 -20.15
CA GLY A 234 8.15 -16.38 -20.65
C GLY A 234 7.26 -17.48 -20.07
N VAL A 235 7.71 -18.72 -20.12
CA VAL A 235 6.99 -19.85 -19.50
C VAL A 235 6.86 -19.69 -17.99
N GLN A 236 7.92 -19.22 -17.34
CA GLN A 236 7.95 -19.05 -15.90
C GLN A 236 6.97 -17.97 -15.43
N LEU A 237 6.92 -16.81 -16.11
CA LEU A 237 5.96 -15.75 -15.84
C LEU A 237 4.52 -16.22 -16.08
N PHE A 238 4.26 -16.92 -17.18
CA PHE A 238 2.94 -17.46 -17.49
C PHE A 238 2.45 -18.42 -16.39
N SER A 239 3.31 -19.37 -15.98
CA SER A 239 3.00 -20.32 -14.90
C SER A 239 2.76 -19.61 -13.56
N THR A 240 3.56 -18.57 -13.25
CA THR A 240 3.36 -17.73 -12.06
C THR A 240 2.00 -17.04 -12.09
N GLY A 241 1.61 -16.50 -13.24
CA GLY A 241 0.30 -15.87 -13.43
C GLY A 241 -0.85 -16.84 -13.21
N PHE A 242 -0.74 -18.04 -13.75
CA PHE A 242 -1.72 -19.10 -13.58
C PHE A 242 -1.88 -19.53 -12.11
N LEU A 243 -0.77 -19.76 -11.41
CA LEU A 243 -0.78 -20.09 -9.99
C LEU A 243 -1.40 -18.95 -9.13
N ALA A 244 -1.02 -17.71 -9.43
CA ALA A 244 -1.58 -16.55 -8.75
C ALA A 244 -3.11 -16.43 -8.97
N GLU A 245 -3.60 -16.70 -10.19
CA GLU A 245 -5.03 -16.70 -10.51
C GLU A 245 -5.77 -17.82 -9.74
N MET A 246 -5.19 -19.03 -9.66
CA MET A 246 -5.75 -20.14 -8.86
C MET A 246 -5.88 -19.77 -7.38
N ILE A 247 -4.82 -19.21 -6.79
CA ILE A 247 -4.84 -18.76 -5.37
C ILE A 247 -5.92 -17.70 -5.18
N THR A 248 -6.00 -16.73 -6.09
CA THR A 248 -6.99 -15.66 -6.00
C THR A 248 -8.41 -16.16 -6.16
N SER A 249 -8.66 -17.12 -7.06
CA SER A 249 -9.98 -17.70 -7.27
C SER A 249 -10.48 -18.44 -6.03
N THR A 250 -9.62 -19.22 -5.38
CA THR A 250 -9.96 -19.92 -4.12
C THR A 250 -10.30 -18.96 -2.98
N GLN A 251 -9.68 -17.77 -2.97
CA GLN A 251 -9.99 -16.74 -1.97
C GLN A 251 -11.25 -15.92 -2.28
N ARG A 252 -11.72 -15.88 -3.53
CA ARG A 252 -12.93 -15.15 -3.92
C ARG A 252 -14.17 -15.64 -3.22
N GLU A 253 -14.29 -16.92 -2.96
CA GLU A 253 -15.42 -17.51 -2.24
C GLU A 253 -15.55 -17.00 -0.80
N LYS A 254 -14.46 -16.49 -0.20
CA LYS A 254 -14.41 -15.94 1.16
C LYS A 254 -14.54 -14.42 1.21
N ARG A 255 -14.69 -13.74 0.07
CA ARG A 255 -14.80 -12.27 0.06
C ARG A 255 -16.17 -11.82 0.50
N VAL A 256 -16.22 -11.08 1.59
CA VAL A 256 -17.39 -10.31 2.00
C VAL A 256 -17.36 -9.01 1.17
N TYR A 257 -18.35 -8.84 0.30
CA TYR A 257 -18.52 -7.59 -0.44
C TYR A 257 -19.11 -6.51 0.48
N SER A 258 -18.54 -5.31 0.45
CA SER A 258 -19.11 -4.15 1.12
C SER A 258 -20.34 -3.71 0.34
N ILE A 259 -21.53 -3.98 0.90
CA ILE A 259 -22.82 -3.60 0.30
C ILE A 259 -23.21 -2.27 0.95
N SER A 260 -23.36 -1.20 0.16
CA SER A 260 -23.78 0.11 0.68
C SER A 260 -25.26 0.17 1.02
N GLU A 261 -26.11 -0.55 0.29
CA GLU A 261 -27.57 -0.57 0.51
C GLU A 261 -28.17 -1.85 -0.06
N ARG A 262 -29.13 -2.41 0.62
CA ARG A 262 -30.02 -3.48 0.10
C ARG A 262 -31.38 -2.86 -0.09
N ILE A 263 -31.81 -2.70 -1.32
CA ILE A 263 -33.13 -2.19 -1.72
C ILE A 263 -34.14 -3.31 -1.70
#